data_4ca6265d5de41e6a72b56754defd88e3
#
_entry.id   4ca6265d5de41e6a72b56754defd88e3
#
_cell.length_a   1.000
_cell.length_b   1.000
_cell.length_c   1.000
_cell.angle_alpha   90.00
_cell.angle_beta   90.00
_cell.angle_gamma   90.00
#
_symmetry.space_group_name_H-M   'P 1'
#
loop_
_entity.id
_entity.type
_entity.pdbx_description
1 polymer ?
#
loop_
_entity_poly.entity_id
_entity_poly.type
_entity_poly.pdbx_seq_one_letter_code
_entity_poly.pdbx_strand_id
1 'polypeptide(L)'
;TVAAALESGAITGNEHYQCNGSLEVGGHTIKCHSYRSGGEGDVSVQDSIAWSCNVALMKIAATMGKEEFAKFQQIFNFGLKTNVDLAGEARTASLLFPVDQMGSADLATNSFGQNFNVTMIQVASAFCSIINGGNYYQPHVVKKITDENGNVIQEDNGTLLKKTVSSSTSELLKQYLYATVSDGTGKYAKVPGYSMGGKTGTAQKLPRGQGNYLVSFIGFAPVDNPQLLVYVVVDEPNAEEEFHSTFAQEIAKGIFEETLPYLNIYPDEDIVVTEETDPAEAPADGTTDVPDSAPEDSMVDQTPDIAEETVPPEDGLQPQDV
;
A
#
# COMPACT_ATOMS: atom_id res chain seq x y z
N THR A 1 -3.23 -7.65 4.03
CA THR A 1 -3.03 -8.53 5.21
C THR A 1 -4.06 -8.22 6.28
N VAL A 2 -3.99 -7.07 6.99
CA VAL A 2 -4.88 -6.77 8.12
C VAL A 2 -6.36 -6.79 7.73
N ALA A 3 -6.72 -6.21 6.58
CA ALA A 3 -8.09 -6.27 6.05
C ALA A 3 -8.60 -7.71 5.90
N ALA A 4 -7.77 -8.58 5.34
CA ALA A 4 -8.08 -9.98 5.16
C ALA A 4 -8.25 -10.71 6.49
N ALA A 5 -7.33 -10.45 7.43
CA ALA A 5 -7.35 -11.10 8.73
C ALA A 5 -8.55 -10.69 9.60
N LEU A 6 -8.96 -9.42 9.55
CA LEU A 6 -10.18 -8.92 10.20
C LEU A 6 -11.43 -9.53 9.57
N GLU A 7 -11.52 -9.47 8.24
CA GLU A 7 -12.72 -9.93 7.51
C GLU A 7 -12.91 -11.44 7.60
N SER A 8 -11.83 -12.23 7.62
CA SER A 8 -11.90 -13.68 7.81
C SER A 8 -12.17 -14.09 9.26
N GLY A 9 -12.10 -13.15 10.20
CA GLY A 9 -12.20 -13.42 11.63
C GLY A 9 -10.95 -14.10 12.24
N ALA A 10 -9.82 -14.09 11.51
CA ALA A 10 -8.55 -14.59 12.03
C ALA A 10 -8.02 -13.72 13.19
N ILE A 11 -8.36 -12.43 13.18
CA ILE A 11 -8.11 -11.49 14.26
C ILE A 11 -9.36 -10.64 14.52
N THR A 12 -9.42 -10.02 15.70
CA THR A 12 -10.54 -9.18 16.14
C THR A 12 -10.22 -7.67 16.07
N GLY A 13 -8.93 -7.32 15.97
CA GLY A 13 -8.45 -5.95 16.03
C GLY A 13 -7.92 -5.54 17.42
N ASN A 14 -8.08 -6.39 18.43
CA ASN A 14 -7.64 -6.13 19.81
C ASN A 14 -6.32 -6.84 20.16
N GLU A 15 -5.75 -7.58 19.23
CA GLU A 15 -4.53 -8.33 19.43
C GLU A 15 -3.32 -7.41 19.54
N HIS A 16 -2.31 -7.89 20.27
CA HIS A 16 -1.01 -7.29 20.42
C HIS A 16 0.09 -8.25 20.03
N TYR A 17 1.15 -7.74 19.44
CA TYR A 17 2.26 -8.51 18.91
C TYR A 17 3.58 -7.98 19.38
N GLN A 18 4.38 -8.81 20.07
CA GLN A 18 5.74 -8.43 20.43
C GLN A 18 6.64 -8.38 19.20
N CYS A 19 7.21 -7.22 18.92
CA CYS A 19 8.23 -7.00 17.88
C CYS A 19 9.60 -6.79 18.54
N ASN A 20 10.48 -7.76 18.39
CA ASN A 20 11.89 -7.70 18.83
C ASN A 20 12.84 -7.41 17.66
N GLY A 21 12.33 -6.75 16.61
CA GLY A 21 13.09 -6.35 15.42
C GLY A 21 13.19 -7.43 14.33
N SER A 22 12.99 -8.72 14.62
CA SER A 22 13.01 -9.79 13.62
C SER A 22 12.12 -10.96 14.02
N LEU A 23 11.87 -11.85 13.05
CA LEU A 23 11.16 -13.12 13.26
C LEU A 23 11.82 -14.23 12.44
N GLU A 24 12.02 -15.39 13.08
CA GLU A 24 12.47 -16.59 12.40
C GLU A 24 11.29 -17.30 11.74
N VAL A 25 11.31 -17.43 10.41
CA VAL A 25 10.24 -18.08 9.64
C VAL A 25 10.84 -18.95 8.54
N GLY A 26 10.47 -20.22 8.50
CA GLY A 26 10.92 -21.16 7.45
C GLY A 26 12.44 -21.31 7.34
N GLY A 27 13.16 -21.14 8.45
CA GLY A 27 14.63 -21.20 8.49
C GLY A 27 15.34 -19.89 8.09
N HIS A 28 14.59 -18.81 7.96
CA HIS A 28 15.11 -17.48 7.59
C HIS A 28 14.83 -16.46 8.67
N THR A 29 15.81 -15.59 8.96
CA THR A 29 15.64 -14.43 9.82
C THR A 29 15.10 -13.25 9.00
N ILE A 30 13.81 -12.91 9.17
CA ILE A 30 13.20 -11.78 8.48
C ILE A 30 13.15 -10.57 9.43
N LYS A 31 13.79 -9.48 9.04
CA LYS A 31 13.95 -8.29 9.87
C LYS A 31 12.80 -7.29 9.68
N CYS A 32 12.46 -6.58 10.76
CA CYS A 32 11.67 -5.36 10.71
C CYS A 32 12.56 -4.15 10.41
N HIS A 33 12.00 -3.06 9.93
CA HIS A 33 12.75 -1.81 9.77
C HIS A 33 13.38 -1.32 11.10
N SER A 34 12.74 -1.59 12.23
CA SER A 34 13.21 -1.27 13.58
C SER A 34 14.23 -2.29 14.17
N TYR A 35 14.77 -3.19 13.35
CA TYR A 35 15.71 -4.24 13.81
C TYR A 35 16.91 -3.68 14.58
N ARG A 36 17.49 -2.59 14.08
CA ARG A 36 18.69 -1.98 14.68
C ARG A 36 18.41 -1.28 16.02
N SER A 37 17.18 -0.79 16.22
CA SER A 37 16.72 -0.19 17.48
C SER A 37 16.18 -1.22 18.48
N GLY A 38 16.21 -2.51 18.16
CA GLY A 38 15.73 -3.58 19.05
C GLY A 38 14.27 -3.95 18.86
N GLY A 39 13.59 -3.39 17.86
CA GLY A 39 12.18 -3.62 17.56
C GLY A 39 11.24 -2.56 18.10
N GLU A 40 9.94 -2.69 17.80
CA GLU A 40 8.87 -1.76 18.21
C GLU A 40 8.29 -2.10 19.59
N GLY A 41 8.69 -3.21 20.22
CA GLY A 41 8.11 -3.66 21.47
C GLY A 41 6.70 -4.25 21.28
N ASP A 42 5.76 -3.79 22.11
CA ASP A 42 4.35 -4.20 22.05
C ASP A 42 3.60 -3.41 20.97
N VAL A 43 3.09 -4.10 19.97
CA VAL A 43 2.48 -3.53 18.76
C VAL A 43 1.02 -3.98 18.66
N SER A 44 0.07 -3.06 18.74
CA SER A 44 -1.34 -3.36 18.45
C SER A 44 -1.58 -3.62 16.96
N VAL A 45 -2.77 -4.09 16.60
CA VAL A 45 -3.16 -4.24 15.18
C VAL A 45 -3.13 -2.88 14.46
N GLN A 46 -3.58 -1.80 15.09
CA GLN A 46 -3.49 -0.45 14.55
C GLN A 46 -2.04 -0.05 14.31
N ASP A 47 -1.17 -0.22 15.31
CA ASP A 47 0.24 0.15 15.23
C ASP A 47 0.98 -0.67 14.16
N SER A 48 0.55 -1.93 13.91
CA SER A 48 1.11 -2.74 12.83
C SER A 48 0.99 -2.08 11.44
N ILE A 49 -0.07 -1.30 11.25
CA ILE A 49 -0.29 -0.50 10.03
C ILE A 49 0.41 0.85 10.15
N ALA A 50 0.20 1.57 11.26
CA ALA A 50 0.70 2.92 11.46
C ALA A 50 2.23 3.00 11.41
N TRP A 51 2.91 2.05 12.05
CA TRP A 51 4.37 1.96 12.08
C TRP A 51 4.94 0.99 11.04
N SER A 52 4.09 0.34 10.24
CA SER A 52 4.51 -0.62 9.21
C SER A 52 5.35 -1.78 9.77
N CYS A 53 4.96 -2.34 10.92
CA CYS A 53 5.72 -3.37 11.61
C CYS A 53 5.66 -4.72 10.88
N ASN A 54 6.77 -5.13 10.25
CA ASN A 54 6.86 -6.40 9.52
C ASN A 54 6.59 -7.60 10.44
N VAL A 55 7.11 -7.59 11.68
CA VAL A 55 6.94 -8.72 12.62
C VAL A 55 5.48 -8.92 13.00
N ALA A 56 4.75 -7.85 13.27
CA ALA A 56 3.31 -7.94 13.56
C ALA A 56 2.53 -8.46 12.34
N LEU A 57 2.81 -7.92 11.14
CA LEU A 57 2.16 -8.36 9.90
C LEU A 57 2.43 -9.82 9.57
N MET A 58 3.66 -10.32 9.77
CA MET A 58 4.00 -11.73 9.60
C MET A 58 3.22 -12.64 10.56
N LYS A 59 3.09 -12.24 11.82
CA LYS A 59 2.32 -12.99 12.82
C LYS A 59 0.82 -13.00 12.50
N ILE A 60 0.27 -11.87 12.05
CA ILE A 60 -1.12 -11.77 11.60
C ILE A 60 -1.37 -12.72 10.41
N ALA A 61 -0.50 -12.69 9.40
CA ALA A 61 -0.64 -13.58 8.25
C ALA A 61 -0.49 -15.06 8.61
N ALA A 62 0.43 -15.39 9.54
CA ALA A 62 0.58 -16.77 10.03
C ALA A 62 -0.67 -17.27 10.77
N THR A 63 -1.37 -16.39 11.50
CA THR A 63 -2.66 -16.72 12.15
C THR A 63 -3.75 -16.99 11.10
N MET A 64 -3.78 -16.23 10.02
CA MET A 64 -4.76 -16.39 8.94
C MET A 64 -4.49 -17.64 8.08
N GLY A 65 -3.22 -17.94 7.82
CA GLY A 65 -2.79 -19.03 6.96
C GLY A 65 -2.76 -18.65 5.47
N LYS A 66 -1.99 -19.43 4.70
CA LYS A 66 -1.73 -19.11 3.28
C LYS A 66 -2.95 -19.26 2.38
N GLU A 67 -3.84 -20.21 2.67
CA GLU A 67 -5.04 -20.46 1.88
C GLU A 67 -5.97 -19.25 1.94
N GLU A 68 -6.23 -18.74 3.14
CA GLU A 68 -7.10 -17.58 3.32
C GLU A 68 -6.41 -16.31 2.82
N PHE A 69 -5.08 -16.16 3.02
CA PHE A 69 -4.31 -15.05 2.47
C PHE A 69 -4.44 -14.97 0.94
N ALA A 70 -4.19 -16.06 0.23
CA ALA A 70 -4.28 -16.10 -1.23
C ALA A 70 -5.71 -15.90 -1.73
N LYS A 71 -6.72 -16.41 -1.03
CA LYS A 71 -8.13 -16.15 -1.32
C LYS A 71 -8.45 -14.66 -1.27
N PHE A 72 -7.94 -13.94 -0.26
CA PHE A 72 -8.13 -12.49 -0.17
C PHE A 72 -7.34 -11.71 -1.22
N GLN A 73 -6.16 -12.19 -1.67
CA GLN A 73 -5.51 -11.59 -2.84
C GLN A 73 -6.46 -11.59 -4.05
N GLN A 74 -7.17 -12.69 -4.30
CA GLN A 74 -8.17 -12.78 -5.37
C GLN A 74 -9.43 -11.94 -5.10
N ILE A 75 -9.89 -11.87 -3.84
CA ILE A 75 -11.01 -11.02 -3.44
C ILE A 75 -10.68 -9.55 -3.75
N PHE A 76 -9.44 -9.11 -3.48
CA PHE A 76 -8.95 -7.78 -3.82
C PHE A 76 -8.55 -7.63 -5.30
N ASN A 77 -8.80 -8.63 -6.12
CA ASN A 77 -8.55 -8.64 -7.57
C ASN A 77 -7.06 -8.64 -7.96
N PHE A 78 -6.17 -8.99 -7.05
CA PHE A 78 -4.76 -9.16 -7.39
C PHE A 78 -4.59 -10.39 -8.28
N GLY A 79 -3.71 -10.27 -9.29
CA GLY A 79 -3.54 -11.29 -10.34
C GLY A 79 -4.59 -11.27 -11.44
N LEU A 80 -5.70 -10.56 -11.26
CA LEU A 80 -6.79 -10.45 -12.24
C LEU A 80 -6.78 -9.07 -12.89
N LYS A 81 -7.25 -8.97 -14.12
CA LYS A 81 -7.47 -7.67 -14.76
C LYS A 81 -8.58 -6.90 -14.04
N THR A 82 -8.39 -5.60 -13.88
CA THR A 82 -9.43 -4.70 -13.36
C THR A 82 -10.49 -4.40 -14.41
N ASN A 83 -10.16 -4.66 -15.71
CA ASN A 83 -10.96 -4.30 -16.87
C ASN A 83 -11.25 -2.79 -16.94
N VAL A 84 -10.27 -1.97 -16.54
CA VAL A 84 -10.31 -0.53 -16.83
C VAL A 84 -10.49 -0.33 -18.33
N ASP A 85 -11.26 0.67 -18.70
CA ASP A 85 -11.59 1.01 -20.10
C ASP A 85 -10.42 1.62 -20.91
N LEU A 86 -9.20 1.19 -20.58
CA LEU A 86 -7.96 1.56 -21.25
C LEU A 86 -7.27 0.33 -21.82
N ALA A 87 -6.63 0.50 -22.97
CA ALA A 87 -5.81 -0.55 -23.57
C ALA A 87 -4.49 -0.75 -22.80
N GLY A 88 -3.93 -1.97 -22.84
CA GLY A 88 -2.60 -2.25 -22.33
C GLY A 88 -2.54 -2.64 -20.85
N GLU A 89 -3.67 -2.95 -20.20
CA GLU A 89 -3.65 -3.44 -18.83
C GLU A 89 -2.85 -4.75 -18.73
N ALA A 90 -1.79 -4.75 -17.89
CA ALA A 90 -0.90 -5.88 -17.71
C ALA A 90 -1.58 -7.06 -17.00
N ARG A 91 -1.12 -8.26 -17.30
CA ARG A 91 -1.50 -9.48 -16.58
C ARG A 91 -0.48 -9.76 -15.47
N THR A 92 -0.95 -9.98 -14.24
CA THR A 92 -0.09 -10.17 -13.07
C THR A 92 -0.30 -11.52 -12.38
N ALA A 93 -1.08 -12.44 -12.97
CA ALA A 93 -1.38 -13.74 -12.35
C ALA A 93 -0.13 -14.57 -12.06
N SER A 94 0.84 -14.58 -12.98
CA SER A 94 2.12 -15.28 -12.82
C SER A 94 3.10 -14.58 -11.87
N LEU A 95 2.76 -13.39 -11.39
CA LEU A 95 3.58 -12.60 -10.46
C LEU A 95 3.12 -12.74 -9.00
N LEU A 96 2.14 -13.61 -8.75
CA LEU A 96 1.68 -14.02 -7.42
C LEU A 96 2.13 -15.45 -7.15
N PHE A 97 2.40 -15.77 -5.89
CA PHE A 97 2.70 -17.14 -5.50
C PHE A 97 1.45 -18.03 -5.59
N PRO A 98 1.51 -19.16 -6.31
CA PRO A 98 0.49 -20.19 -6.19
C PRO A 98 0.44 -20.74 -4.76
N VAL A 99 -0.77 -20.98 -4.25
CA VAL A 99 -0.98 -21.41 -2.85
C VAL A 99 -0.22 -22.69 -2.50
N ASP A 100 -0.20 -23.65 -3.43
CA ASP A 100 0.48 -24.94 -3.27
C ASP A 100 2.02 -24.79 -3.20
N GLN A 101 2.57 -23.74 -3.79
CA GLN A 101 4.00 -23.43 -3.78
C GLN A 101 4.39 -22.45 -2.67
N MET A 102 3.43 -21.75 -2.06
CA MET A 102 3.69 -20.78 -1.00
C MET A 102 4.15 -21.45 0.28
N GLY A 103 5.43 -21.26 0.62
CA GLY A 103 6.00 -21.64 1.91
C GLY A 103 5.72 -20.63 3.02
N SER A 104 6.16 -20.93 4.24
CA SER A 104 5.98 -20.02 5.38
C SER A 104 6.75 -18.70 5.23
N ALA A 105 7.95 -18.73 4.64
CA ALA A 105 8.73 -17.53 4.37
C ALA A 105 8.09 -16.65 3.28
N ASP A 106 7.47 -17.28 2.26
CA ASP A 106 6.77 -16.54 1.20
C ASP A 106 5.53 -15.85 1.76
N LEU A 107 4.72 -16.54 2.58
CA LEU A 107 3.59 -15.94 3.28
C LEU A 107 4.04 -14.78 4.17
N ALA A 108 5.13 -14.97 4.90
CA ALA A 108 5.69 -13.95 5.78
C ALA A 108 6.09 -12.69 4.99
N THR A 109 6.85 -12.82 3.90
CA THR A 109 7.27 -11.68 3.08
C THR A 109 6.12 -11.06 2.32
N ASN A 110 5.17 -11.85 1.82
CA ASN A 110 3.95 -11.33 1.18
C ASN A 110 3.09 -10.52 2.14
N SER A 111 3.11 -10.85 3.44
CA SER A 111 2.28 -10.19 4.45
C SER A 111 2.53 -8.68 4.59
N PHE A 112 3.74 -8.23 4.34
CA PHE A 112 4.13 -6.82 4.37
C PHE A 112 4.45 -6.24 2.97
N GLY A 113 4.04 -6.93 1.89
CA GLY A 113 4.06 -6.39 0.53
C GLY A 113 5.31 -6.67 -0.27
N GLN A 114 6.06 -7.73 0.05
CA GLN A 114 7.24 -8.16 -0.69
C GLN A 114 6.97 -9.46 -1.47
N ASN A 115 7.81 -9.75 -2.47
CA ASN A 115 7.81 -11.00 -3.24
C ASN A 115 6.54 -11.26 -4.09
N PHE A 116 5.79 -10.23 -4.47
CA PHE A 116 4.77 -10.31 -5.51
C PHE A 116 4.62 -8.97 -6.21
N ASN A 117 4.10 -8.97 -7.44
CA ASN A 117 3.89 -7.74 -8.19
C ASN A 117 2.44 -7.63 -8.67
N VAL A 118 1.92 -6.40 -8.60
CA VAL A 118 0.59 -6.02 -9.05
C VAL A 118 0.66 -4.66 -9.76
N THR A 119 -0.34 -4.33 -10.55
CA THR A 119 -0.40 -3.01 -11.19
C THR A 119 -0.87 -1.94 -10.21
N MET A 120 -0.50 -0.69 -10.46
CA MET A 120 -0.98 0.45 -9.66
C MET A 120 -2.50 0.52 -9.62
N ILE A 121 -3.18 0.25 -10.74
CA ILE A 121 -4.65 0.27 -10.80
C ILE A 121 -5.28 -0.86 -9.97
N GLN A 122 -4.64 -2.04 -9.89
CA GLN A 122 -5.09 -3.10 -8.98
C GLN A 122 -5.01 -2.66 -7.52
N VAL A 123 -3.88 -2.04 -7.11
CA VAL A 123 -3.71 -1.52 -5.75
C VAL A 123 -4.73 -0.42 -5.45
N ALA A 124 -4.86 0.57 -6.34
CA ALA A 124 -5.79 1.69 -6.14
C ALA A 124 -7.24 1.20 -6.01
N SER A 125 -7.69 0.31 -6.90
CA SER A 125 -9.06 -0.23 -6.86
C SER A 125 -9.33 -1.07 -5.61
N ALA A 126 -8.37 -1.91 -5.21
CA ALA A 126 -8.45 -2.67 -3.97
C ALA A 126 -8.51 -1.75 -2.75
N PHE A 127 -7.64 -0.73 -2.71
CA PHE A 127 -7.60 0.23 -1.61
C PHE A 127 -8.89 1.06 -1.53
N CYS A 128 -9.43 1.53 -2.66
CA CYS A 128 -10.73 2.18 -2.71
C CYS A 128 -11.83 1.29 -2.08
N SER A 129 -11.82 -0.01 -2.36
CA SER A 129 -12.81 -0.91 -1.78
C SER A 129 -12.66 -1.05 -0.26
N ILE A 130 -11.45 -0.93 0.28
CA ILE A 130 -11.21 -0.99 1.73
C ILE A 130 -11.80 0.24 2.44
N ILE A 131 -11.77 1.41 1.83
CA ILE A 131 -12.14 2.69 2.48
C ILE A 131 -13.56 3.16 2.16
N ASN A 132 -14.31 2.46 1.29
CA ASN A 132 -15.65 2.85 0.85
C ASN A 132 -16.77 1.90 1.33
N GLY A 133 -16.56 1.19 2.43
CA GLY A 133 -17.51 0.23 2.95
C GLY A 133 -17.44 -1.16 2.30
N GLY A 134 -16.34 -1.47 1.62
CA GLY A 134 -16.08 -2.78 1.01
C GLY A 134 -16.54 -2.94 -0.43
N ASN A 135 -16.95 -1.87 -1.10
CA ASN A 135 -17.49 -1.95 -2.46
C ASN A 135 -16.36 -1.86 -3.49
N TYR A 136 -16.15 -2.93 -4.24
CA TYR A 136 -15.17 -2.96 -5.33
C TYR A 136 -15.86 -2.61 -6.65
N TYR A 137 -15.57 -1.42 -7.16
CA TYR A 137 -16.04 -0.94 -8.44
C TYR A 137 -15.04 -1.24 -9.56
N GLN A 138 -15.55 -1.45 -10.77
CA GLN A 138 -14.71 -1.47 -11.96
C GLN A 138 -14.14 -0.07 -12.18
N PRO A 139 -12.80 0.10 -12.25
CA PRO A 139 -12.23 1.41 -12.56
C PRO A 139 -12.54 1.79 -14.00
N HIS A 140 -12.80 3.08 -14.24
CA HIS A 140 -13.05 3.62 -15.56
C HIS A 140 -12.50 5.04 -15.68
N VAL A 141 -12.21 5.47 -16.89
CA VAL A 141 -11.74 6.82 -17.24
C VAL A 141 -12.80 7.57 -18.05
N VAL A 142 -13.54 6.84 -18.88
CA VAL A 142 -14.63 7.41 -19.69
C VAL A 142 -15.89 7.56 -18.86
N LYS A 143 -16.26 8.80 -18.55
CA LYS A 143 -17.49 9.09 -17.82
C LYS A 143 -18.72 8.96 -18.71
N LYS A 144 -18.68 9.52 -19.92
CA LYS A 144 -19.81 9.47 -20.88
C LYS A 144 -19.34 9.63 -22.32
N ILE A 145 -20.13 9.09 -23.23
CA ILE A 145 -20.00 9.25 -24.67
C ILE A 145 -21.26 9.98 -25.18
N THR A 146 -21.08 11.03 -25.97
CA THR A 146 -22.17 11.80 -26.56
C THR A 146 -22.08 11.76 -28.08
N ASP A 147 -23.22 11.91 -28.77
CA ASP A 147 -23.28 12.16 -30.22
C ASP A 147 -22.88 13.61 -30.56
N GLU A 148 -22.87 13.93 -31.86
CA GLU A 148 -22.55 15.26 -32.37
C GLU A 148 -23.55 16.38 -31.93
N ASN A 149 -24.75 15.99 -31.49
CA ASN A 149 -25.79 16.87 -31.00
C ASN A 149 -25.76 17.04 -29.46
N GLY A 150 -24.82 16.37 -28.78
CA GLY A 150 -24.68 16.38 -27.33
C GLY A 150 -25.59 15.39 -26.58
N ASN A 151 -26.34 14.53 -27.29
CA ASN A 151 -27.14 13.50 -26.63
C ASN A 151 -26.24 12.41 -26.07
N VAL A 152 -26.51 11.98 -24.84
CA VAL A 152 -25.76 10.92 -24.19
C VAL A 152 -26.06 9.58 -24.86
N ILE A 153 -25.05 8.93 -25.46
CA ILE A 153 -25.11 7.58 -26.02
C ILE A 153 -24.84 6.55 -24.93
N GLN A 154 -23.84 6.81 -24.08
CA GLN A 154 -23.44 5.95 -22.99
C GLN A 154 -22.94 6.80 -21.82
N GLU A 155 -23.28 6.42 -20.61
CA GLU A 155 -22.77 6.99 -19.36
C GLU A 155 -22.39 5.87 -18.41
N ASP A 156 -21.21 5.97 -17.81
CA ASP A 156 -20.78 5.06 -16.74
C ASP A 156 -20.98 5.76 -15.38
N ASN A 157 -21.84 5.17 -14.57
CA ASN A 157 -22.15 5.63 -13.22
C ASN A 157 -21.45 4.77 -12.14
N GLY A 158 -20.44 3.98 -12.55
CA GLY A 158 -19.71 3.08 -11.68
C GLY A 158 -20.36 1.69 -11.58
N THR A 159 -19.68 0.68 -12.09
CA THR A 159 -20.14 -0.71 -12.03
C THR A 159 -19.60 -1.38 -10.77
N LEU A 160 -20.49 -1.65 -9.80
CA LEU A 160 -20.18 -2.43 -8.62
C LEU A 160 -20.00 -3.91 -9.00
N LEU A 161 -18.81 -4.46 -8.77
CA LEU A 161 -18.49 -5.84 -9.12
C LEU A 161 -18.70 -6.81 -7.94
N LYS A 162 -18.27 -6.42 -6.76
CA LYS A 162 -18.29 -7.29 -5.56
C LYS A 162 -18.07 -6.50 -4.28
N LYS A 163 -18.31 -7.15 -3.15
CA LYS A 163 -17.81 -6.72 -1.83
C LYS A 163 -16.52 -7.44 -1.49
N THR A 164 -15.54 -6.69 -0.97
CA THR A 164 -14.24 -7.22 -0.55
C THR A 164 -14.15 -7.39 0.96
N VAL A 165 -14.74 -6.48 1.71
CA VAL A 165 -14.82 -6.51 3.18
C VAL A 165 -16.19 -5.99 3.64
N SER A 166 -16.53 -6.23 4.88
CA SER A 166 -17.71 -5.65 5.54
C SER A 166 -17.53 -4.14 5.78
N SER A 167 -18.63 -3.43 5.98
CA SER A 167 -18.57 -2.01 6.33
C SER A 167 -17.89 -1.78 7.68
N SER A 168 -18.05 -2.70 8.65
CA SER A 168 -17.37 -2.61 9.95
C SER A 168 -15.85 -2.74 9.82
N THR A 169 -15.37 -3.68 9.00
CA THR A 169 -13.94 -3.82 8.69
C THR A 169 -13.40 -2.57 7.99
N SER A 170 -14.18 -2.02 7.05
CA SER A 170 -13.82 -0.78 6.35
C SER A 170 -13.68 0.40 7.30
N GLU A 171 -14.64 0.61 8.22
CA GLU A 171 -14.58 1.69 9.20
C GLU A 171 -13.36 1.57 10.13
N LEU A 172 -13.09 0.37 10.63
CA LEU A 172 -11.93 0.11 11.47
C LEU A 172 -10.61 0.40 10.74
N LEU A 173 -10.51 -0.02 9.47
CA LEU A 173 -9.32 0.21 8.66
C LEU A 173 -9.11 1.69 8.31
N LYS A 174 -10.16 2.47 8.11
CA LYS A 174 -10.04 3.93 7.93
C LYS A 174 -9.39 4.58 9.17
N GLN A 175 -9.77 4.14 10.38
CA GLN A 175 -9.16 4.64 11.63
C GLN A 175 -7.68 4.26 11.72
N TYR A 176 -7.31 3.03 11.36
CA TYR A 176 -5.91 2.58 11.37
C TYR A 176 -5.05 3.32 10.34
N LEU A 177 -5.62 3.57 9.17
CA LEU A 177 -4.97 4.34 8.11
C LEU A 177 -4.86 5.83 8.46
N TYR A 178 -5.83 6.37 9.21
CA TYR A 178 -5.75 7.72 9.76
C TYR A 178 -4.59 7.83 10.75
N ALA A 179 -4.43 6.88 11.68
CA ALA A 179 -3.30 6.85 12.61
C ALA A 179 -1.94 6.83 11.90
N THR A 180 -1.86 6.19 10.71
CA THR A 180 -0.64 6.19 9.91
C THR A 180 -0.21 7.59 9.48
N VAL A 181 -1.17 8.46 9.13
CA VAL A 181 -0.90 9.83 8.67
C VAL A 181 -0.81 10.82 9.84
N SER A 182 -1.55 10.59 10.92
CA SER A 182 -1.51 11.46 12.11
C SER A 182 -0.17 11.36 12.84
N ASP A 183 0.22 10.14 13.22
CA ASP A 183 1.35 9.89 14.13
C ASP A 183 2.33 8.82 13.62
N GLY A 184 2.02 8.18 12.48
CA GLY A 184 2.77 7.07 11.94
C GLY A 184 3.74 7.45 10.83
N THR A 185 4.07 6.44 10.03
CA THR A 185 5.03 6.55 8.91
C THR A 185 4.57 7.46 7.78
N GLY A 186 3.28 7.79 7.71
CA GLY A 186 2.66 8.62 6.66
C GLY A 186 2.57 10.12 6.97
N LYS A 187 3.12 10.58 8.09
CA LYS A 187 2.93 11.95 8.62
C LYS A 187 3.35 13.09 7.66
N TYR A 188 4.30 12.83 6.78
CA TYR A 188 4.77 13.84 5.81
C TYR A 188 3.77 14.13 4.68
N ALA A 189 2.76 13.26 4.51
CA ALA A 189 1.67 13.50 3.56
C ALA A 189 0.52 14.34 4.13
N LYS A 190 0.53 14.65 5.44
CA LYS A 190 -0.54 15.39 6.12
C LYS A 190 -0.72 16.79 5.53
N VAL A 191 -1.93 17.10 5.12
CA VAL A 191 -2.37 18.46 4.76
C VAL A 191 -3.13 19.04 5.94
N PRO A 192 -2.72 20.20 6.48
CA PRO A 192 -3.39 20.83 7.60
C PRO A 192 -4.89 21.11 7.31
N GLY A 193 -5.73 20.82 8.28
CA GLY A 193 -7.18 21.04 8.18
C GLY A 193 -7.96 19.90 7.53
N TYR A 194 -7.31 18.86 7.05
CA TYR A 194 -7.98 17.69 6.47
C TYR A 194 -7.71 16.41 7.25
N SER A 195 -8.75 15.63 7.52
CA SER A 195 -8.58 14.26 7.98
C SER A 195 -8.07 13.40 6.82
N MET A 196 -6.93 12.75 7.03
CA MET A 196 -6.28 11.97 5.98
C MET A 196 -5.86 10.59 6.50
N GLY A 197 -6.10 9.58 5.69
CA GLY A 197 -5.59 8.24 5.93
C GLY A 197 -4.66 7.80 4.81
N GLY A 198 -3.76 6.87 5.09
CA GLY A 198 -2.85 6.39 4.06
C GLY A 198 -1.91 5.28 4.51
N LYS A 199 -1.05 4.85 3.58
CA LYS A 199 -0.01 3.85 3.84
C LYS A 199 1.22 4.13 2.99
N THR A 200 2.36 4.07 3.63
CA THR A 200 3.68 4.11 2.99
C THR A 200 4.08 2.74 2.45
N GLY A 201 4.90 2.72 1.41
CA GLY A 201 5.51 1.51 0.89
C GLY A 201 6.98 1.75 0.55
N THR A 202 7.81 0.75 0.85
CA THR A 202 9.21 0.70 0.43
C THR A 202 9.52 -0.74 0.01
N ALA A 203 9.80 -0.95 -1.25
CA ALA A 203 10.11 -2.24 -1.81
C ALA A 203 11.52 -2.23 -2.40
N GLN A 204 12.38 -3.13 -1.93
CA GLN A 204 13.71 -3.31 -2.51
C GLN A 204 13.59 -4.10 -3.81
N LYS A 205 14.18 -3.58 -4.88
CA LYS A 205 14.20 -4.23 -6.21
C LYS A 205 15.22 -5.36 -6.27
N LEU A 206 15.02 -6.26 -7.22
CA LEU A 206 15.99 -7.29 -7.55
C LEU A 206 16.98 -6.79 -8.62
N PRO A 207 18.27 -7.22 -8.56
CA PRO A 207 18.89 -8.01 -7.50
C PRO A 207 19.07 -7.18 -6.22
N ARG A 208 18.85 -7.83 -5.07
CA ARG A 208 18.99 -7.16 -3.76
C ARG A 208 20.44 -6.76 -3.47
N GLY A 209 20.62 -5.81 -2.57
CA GLY A 209 21.95 -5.30 -2.18
C GLY A 209 22.54 -4.26 -3.13
N GLN A 210 21.83 -3.84 -4.17
CA GLN A 210 22.25 -2.76 -5.07
C GLN A 210 21.74 -1.36 -4.66
N GLY A 211 20.92 -1.28 -3.62
CA GLY A 211 20.37 -0.02 -3.14
C GLY A 211 19.15 0.49 -3.91
N ASN A 212 18.65 -0.25 -4.90
CA ASN A 212 17.54 0.17 -5.74
C ASN A 212 16.20 -0.09 -5.05
N TYR A 213 15.41 0.96 -4.87
CA TYR A 213 14.12 0.90 -4.19
C TYR A 213 13.00 1.48 -5.06
N LEU A 214 11.81 0.94 -4.82
CA LEU A 214 10.56 1.54 -5.23
C LEU A 214 9.86 2.03 -3.97
N VAL A 215 9.69 3.35 -3.84
CA VAL A 215 9.01 3.96 -2.70
C VAL A 215 7.65 4.46 -3.11
N SER A 216 6.69 4.41 -2.20
CA SER A 216 5.32 4.77 -2.54
C SER A 216 4.54 5.30 -1.34
N PHE A 217 3.49 6.04 -1.65
CA PHE A 217 2.47 6.44 -0.70
C PHE A 217 1.10 6.38 -1.38
N ILE A 218 0.15 5.73 -0.71
CA ILE A 218 -1.26 5.75 -1.08
C ILE A 218 -2.03 6.41 0.06
N GLY A 219 -2.80 7.47 -0.26
CA GLY A 219 -3.55 8.21 0.74
C GLY A 219 -4.92 8.63 0.23
N PHE A 220 -5.79 8.98 1.14
CA PHE A 220 -7.16 9.43 0.86
C PHE A 220 -7.61 10.50 1.84
N ALA A 221 -8.56 11.31 1.41
CA ALA A 221 -9.22 12.34 2.21
C ALA A 221 -10.65 12.61 1.70
N PRO A 222 -11.56 13.07 2.58
CA PRO A 222 -11.55 13.01 4.04
C PRO A 222 -11.67 11.56 4.56
N VAL A 223 -11.35 11.31 5.85
CA VAL A 223 -11.39 9.93 6.40
C VAL A 223 -12.82 9.40 6.53
N ASP A 224 -13.74 10.21 7.05
CA ASP A 224 -15.11 9.76 7.27
C ASP A 224 -15.84 9.45 5.97
N ASN A 225 -15.68 10.30 4.97
CA ASN A 225 -16.30 10.16 3.66
C ASN A 225 -15.26 10.34 2.54
N PRO A 226 -14.48 9.32 2.20
CA PRO A 226 -13.40 9.40 1.21
C PRO A 226 -13.89 9.86 -0.16
N GLN A 227 -13.35 10.98 -0.65
CA GLN A 227 -13.69 11.57 -1.94
C GLN A 227 -12.54 11.54 -2.94
N LEU A 228 -11.30 11.55 -2.44
CA LEU A 228 -10.09 11.57 -3.25
C LEU A 228 -9.11 10.52 -2.73
N LEU A 229 -8.58 9.73 -3.64
CA LEU A 229 -7.44 8.84 -3.39
C LEU A 229 -6.29 9.26 -4.29
N VAL A 230 -5.10 9.38 -3.71
CA VAL A 230 -3.85 9.66 -4.42
C VAL A 230 -2.89 8.50 -4.17
N TYR A 231 -2.35 7.94 -5.25
CA TYR A 231 -1.34 6.89 -5.18
C TYR A 231 -0.10 7.31 -5.97
N VAL A 232 0.98 7.55 -5.26
CA VAL A 232 2.28 7.96 -5.82
C VAL A 232 3.27 6.82 -5.68
N VAL A 233 3.98 6.55 -6.75
CA VAL A 233 5.09 5.60 -6.81
C VAL A 233 6.29 6.30 -7.40
N VAL A 234 7.43 6.24 -6.72
CA VAL A 234 8.72 6.73 -7.21
C VAL A 234 9.64 5.53 -7.36
N ASP A 235 10.05 5.25 -8.57
CA ASP A 235 10.92 4.14 -8.91
C ASP A 235 12.36 4.62 -9.01
N GLU A 236 13.22 4.05 -8.17
CA GLU A 236 14.65 4.39 -8.08
C GLU A 236 14.86 5.91 -7.93
N PRO A 237 14.40 6.52 -6.82
CA PRO A 237 14.59 7.95 -6.61
C PRO A 237 16.09 8.28 -6.63
N ASN A 238 16.47 9.31 -7.39
CA ASN A 238 17.85 9.75 -7.48
C ASN A 238 18.26 10.59 -6.25
N ALA A 239 18.50 9.90 -5.14
CA ALA A 239 18.83 10.48 -3.84
C ALA A 239 19.91 9.64 -3.14
N GLU A 240 20.60 10.23 -2.14
CA GLU A 240 21.60 9.50 -1.35
C GLU A 240 20.97 8.33 -0.56
N GLU A 241 19.72 8.48 -0.15
CA GLU A 241 18.95 7.48 0.60
C GLU A 241 17.64 7.19 -0.13
N GLU A 242 17.67 6.24 -1.06
CA GLU A 242 16.56 5.94 -1.97
C GLU A 242 15.35 5.27 -1.30
N PHE A 243 15.53 4.72 -0.09
CA PHE A 243 14.50 3.94 0.61
C PHE A 243 13.46 4.80 1.35
N HIS A 244 13.61 6.12 1.38
CA HIS A 244 12.66 7.00 2.07
C HIS A 244 11.36 7.20 1.29
N SER A 245 10.25 6.75 1.86
CA SER A 245 8.91 7.00 1.31
C SER A 245 8.46 8.47 1.39
N THR A 246 9.23 9.34 2.04
CA THR A 246 8.98 10.78 2.14
C THR A 246 8.85 11.45 0.78
N PHE A 247 9.63 11.04 -0.21
CA PHE A 247 9.51 11.55 -1.59
C PHE A 247 8.10 11.37 -2.16
N ALA A 248 7.54 10.17 -2.00
CA ALA A 248 6.19 9.89 -2.47
C ALA A 248 5.12 10.60 -1.62
N GLN A 249 5.37 10.78 -0.32
CA GLN A 249 4.48 11.49 0.59
C GLN A 249 4.40 12.98 0.27
N GLU A 250 5.53 13.65 0.03
CA GLU A 250 5.59 15.07 -0.32
C GLU A 250 4.90 15.35 -1.66
N ILE A 251 5.12 14.50 -2.66
CA ILE A 251 4.41 14.61 -3.93
C ILE A 251 2.89 14.44 -3.72
N ALA A 252 2.47 13.44 -2.95
CA ALA A 252 1.06 13.21 -2.66
C ALA A 252 0.45 14.39 -1.90
N LYS A 253 1.18 14.96 -0.92
CA LYS A 253 0.76 16.15 -0.18
C LYS A 253 0.47 17.31 -1.11
N GLY A 254 1.41 17.66 -2.01
CA GLY A 254 1.19 18.74 -2.99
C GLY A 254 -0.03 18.50 -3.89
N ILE A 255 -0.26 17.24 -4.30
CA ILE A 255 -1.46 16.89 -5.08
C ILE A 255 -2.74 17.10 -4.24
N PHE A 256 -2.75 16.69 -2.97
CA PHE A 256 -3.91 16.88 -2.10
C PHE A 256 -4.17 18.38 -1.84
N GLU A 257 -3.14 19.17 -1.55
CA GLU A 257 -3.25 20.62 -1.28
C GLU A 257 -3.92 21.38 -2.41
N GLU A 258 -3.65 21.00 -3.67
CA GLU A 258 -4.26 21.64 -4.83
C GLU A 258 -5.63 21.02 -5.19
N THR A 259 -5.76 19.70 -5.09
CA THR A 259 -6.93 18.98 -5.62
C THR A 259 -8.14 19.04 -4.67
N LEU A 260 -7.94 18.98 -3.36
CA LEU A 260 -9.05 19.01 -2.41
C LEU A 260 -9.89 20.29 -2.54
N PRO A 261 -9.31 21.51 -2.52
CA PRO A 261 -10.07 22.73 -2.75
C PRO A 261 -10.69 22.79 -4.16
N TYR A 262 -9.98 22.32 -5.18
CA TYR A 262 -10.48 22.28 -6.55
C TYR A 262 -11.75 21.43 -6.68
N LEU A 263 -11.83 20.33 -5.93
CA LEU A 263 -13.02 19.47 -5.87
C LEU A 263 -14.11 19.98 -4.92
N ASN A 264 -13.93 21.16 -4.31
CA ASN A 264 -14.79 21.71 -3.26
C ASN A 264 -14.92 20.80 -2.03
N ILE A 265 -13.85 20.10 -1.69
CA ILE A 265 -13.72 19.34 -0.45
C ILE A 265 -13.16 20.31 0.59
N TYR A 266 -13.93 20.58 1.63
CA TYR A 266 -13.58 21.57 2.65
C TYR A 266 -12.81 20.88 3.80
N PRO A 267 -11.97 21.66 4.53
CA PRO A 267 -11.35 21.20 5.76
C PRO A 267 -12.39 20.65 6.76
N ASP A 268 -12.05 19.53 7.38
CA ASP A 268 -12.88 18.78 8.35
C ASP A 268 -12.18 18.58 9.70
N GLU A 269 -10.96 19.12 9.84
CA GLU A 269 -10.21 19.18 11.10
C GLU A 269 -9.84 20.62 11.45
N ASP A 270 -9.66 20.90 12.74
CA ASP A 270 -9.15 22.19 13.19
C ASP A 270 -7.69 22.38 12.74
N ILE A 271 -7.40 23.53 12.15
CA ILE A 271 -6.01 23.89 11.83
C ILE A 271 -5.36 24.33 13.13
N VAL A 272 -4.57 23.45 13.73
CA VAL A 272 -3.67 23.83 14.82
C VAL A 272 -2.55 24.67 14.21
N VAL A 273 -2.71 26.00 14.27
CA VAL A 273 -1.60 26.91 13.97
C VAL A 273 -0.63 26.82 15.14
N THR A 274 0.39 25.98 15.02
CA THR A 274 1.58 26.14 15.85
C THR A 274 2.20 27.46 15.44
N GLU A 275 2.12 28.48 16.30
CA GLU A 275 2.92 29.68 16.10
C GLU A 275 4.39 29.21 15.92
N GLU A 276 4.95 29.43 14.74
CA GLU A 276 6.38 29.25 14.53
C GLU A 276 7.06 30.21 15.51
N THR A 277 7.59 29.67 16.60
CA THR A 277 8.50 30.43 17.45
C THR A 277 9.72 30.74 16.59
N ASP A 278 9.96 32.05 16.42
CA ASP A 278 11.11 32.62 15.71
C ASP A 278 12.39 31.84 16.06
N PRO A 279 13.21 31.38 15.11
CA PRO A 279 14.38 30.54 15.37
C PRO A 279 15.51 31.23 16.15
N ALA A 280 15.28 32.40 16.76
CA ALA A 280 16.29 33.22 17.40
C ALA A 280 16.60 32.89 18.88
N GLU A 281 15.88 31.98 19.56
CA GLU A 281 16.19 31.55 20.93
C GLU A 281 16.05 30.06 21.13
N ALA A 282 16.97 29.26 20.60
CA ALA A 282 17.17 27.89 21.06
C ALA A 282 18.45 27.83 21.90
N PRO A 283 18.39 27.39 23.19
CA PRO A 283 19.58 27.05 23.90
C PRO A 283 20.20 25.80 23.28
N ALA A 284 21.50 25.91 22.95
CA ALA A 284 22.29 24.77 22.54
C ALA A 284 22.42 23.77 23.69
N ASP A 285 21.72 22.67 23.65
CA ASP A 285 22.12 21.47 24.37
C ASP A 285 21.55 20.19 23.74
N GLY A 286 22.48 19.31 23.38
CA GLY A 286 22.50 17.90 23.65
C GLY A 286 21.65 16.97 22.78
N THR A 287 22.20 16.61 21.62
CA THR A 287 22.25 15.21 21.11
C THR A 287 21.05 14.31 21.39
N THR A 288 20.18 14.16 20.40
CA THR A 288 19.65 12.85 20.08
C THR A 288 19.75 12.66 18.57
N ASP A 289 20.93 12.25 18.11
CA ASP A 289 21.11 11.58 16.83
C ASP A 289 20.27 10.31 16.86
N VAL A 290 19.15 10.31 16.17
CA VAL A 290 18.55 9.09 15.66
C VAL A 290 19.30 8.78 14.38
N PRO A 291 20.15 7.75 14.33
CA PRO A 291 20.80 7.38 13.07
C PRO A 291 19.73 6.74 12.19
N ASP A 292 19.25 7.50 11.23
CA ASP A 292 18.46 7.04 10.11
C ASP A 292 19.43 6.32 9.15
N SER A 293 19.59 5.03 9.37
CA SER A 293 20.46 4.19 8.54
C SER A 293 19.62 3.13 7.86
N ALA A 294 19.76 3.10 6.53
CA ALA A 294 19.21 2.05 5.67
C ALA A 294 19.35 0.66 6.29
N PRO A 295 18.35 -0.21 6.13
CA PRO A 295 18.52 -1.60 6.48
C PRO A 295 19.55 -2.22 5.54
N GLU A 296 20.83 -2.24 5.95
CA GLU A 296 21.80 -3.10 5.29
C GLU A 296 21.33 -4.55 5.45
N ASP A 297 21.17 -5.19 4.31
CA ASP A 297 21.14 -6.63 4.12
C ASP A 297 20.18 -7.40 5.04
N SER A 298 18.90 -7.20 4.86
CA SER A 298 17.92 -7.86 5.71
C SER A 298 16.86 -8.63 4.97
N MET A 299 17.24 -9.41 3.94
CA MET A 299 16.29 -10.43 3.45
C MET A 299 17.07 -11.56 2.79
N VAL A 300 16.80 -12.72 3.29
CA VAL A 300 16.97 -14.04 2.70
C VAL A 300 17.82 -14.07 1.42
N ASP A 301 19.10 -14.35 1.59
CA ASP A 301 19.94 -14.89 0.53
C ASP A 301 19.47 -16.35 0.30
N GLN A 302 18.60 -16.55 -0.67
CA GLN A 302 18.14 -17.75 -1.37
C GLN A 302 16.61 -17.76 -1.53
N THR A 303 16.11 -16.94 -2.48
CA THR A 303 14.92 -17.38 -3.21
C THR A 303 15.40 -18.28 -4.35
N PRO A 304 14.74 -19.40 -4.67
CA PRO A 304 15.02 -20.10 -5.91
C PRO A 304 14.82 -19.12 -7.06
N ASP A 305 15.84 -19.02 -7.93
CA ASP A 305 15.73 -18.36 -9.22
C ASP A 305 14.46 -18.88 -9.89
N ILE A 306 13.45 -18.03 -9.99
CA ILE A 306 12.39 -18.27 -10.98
C ILE A 306 13.12 -18.08 -12.29
N ALA A 307 13.46 -19.19 -12.95
CA ALA A 307 14.10 -19.20 -14.25
C ALA A 307 13.34 -18.21 -15.14
N GLU A 308 14.08 -17.32 -15.79
CA GLU A 308 13.59 -16.56 -16.93
C GLU A 308 13.02 -17.55 -17.95
N GLU A 309 11.73 -17.80 -17.90
CA GLU A 309 11.04 -18.40 -19.03
C GLU A 309 11.06 -17.35 -20.13
N THR A 310 12.00 -17.54 -21.04
CA THR A 310 12.04 -16.80 -22.31
C THR A 310 10.71 -16.98 -23.00
N VAL A 311 9.97 -15.89 -23.10
CA VAL A 311 8.74 -15.81 -23.90
C VAL A 311 9.11 -16.23 -25.33
N PRO A 312 8.48 -17.27 -25.90
CA PRO A 312 8.70 -17.61 -27.32
C PRO A 312 8.25 -16.43 -28.17
N PRO A 313 8.93 -16.13 -29.29
CA PRO A 313 8.49 -15.10 -30.21
C PRO A 313 7.09 -15.43 -30.74
N GLU A 314 6.19 -14.46 -30.71
CA GLU A 314 4.87 -14.58 -31.36
C GLU A 314 5.07 -14.88 -32.84
N ASP A 315 4.69 -16.08 -33.26
CA ASP A 315 4.60 -16.45 -34.68
C ASP A 315 3.61 -15.54 -35.38
N GLY A 316 4.12 -14.92 -36.44
CA GLY A 316 3.40 -13.96 -37.27
C GLY A 316 2.12 -14.55 -37.89
N LEU A 317 1.01 -13.95 -37.51
CA LEU A 317 -0.25 -14.07 -38.29
C LEU A 317 -0.17 -13.12 -39.46
N GLN A 318 0.01 -13.70 -40.65
CA GLN A 318 -0.21 -13.00 -41.95
C GLN A 318 -1.70 -12.71 -42.11
N PRO A 319 -2.09 -11.57 -42.70
CA PRO A 319 -3.49 -11.30 -43.04
C PRO A 319 -3.91 -12.20 -44.21
N GLN A 320 -4.97 -12.97 -44.00
CA GLN A 320 -5.69 -13.59 -45.13
C GLN A 320 -6.81 -12.64 -45.56
N ASP A 321 -6.73 -12.25 -46.81
CA ASP A 321 -7.79 -11.62 -47.56
C ASP A 321 -9.07 -12.47 -47.57
N VAL A 322 -10.21 -11.89 -47.18
CA VAL A 322 -11.52 -11.88 -47.88
C VAL A 322 -12.40 -10.79 -47.25
#